data_ac1a82d6707ec0285e965351833112b9
#
_entry.id   ac1a82d6707ec0285e965351833112b9
#
_cell.length_a   1.000
_cell.length_b   1.000
_cell.length_c   1.000
_cell.angle_alpha   90.00
_cell.angle_beta   90.00
_cell.angle_gamma   90.00
#
_symmetry.space_group_name_H-M   'P 1'
#
loop_
_entity.id
_entity.type
_entity.pdbx_description
1 polymer ?
#
loop_
_entity_poly.entity_id
_entity_poly.type
_entity_poly.pdbx_seq_one_letter_code
_entity_poly.pdbx_strand_id
1 'polypeptide(L)'
;MDAAAAVCDSCGASFLYEPGGRLDLRLRQPKAVSIDFRIGAGLPDPSPIDWRPLSRNERAEVDFSGESIPNHLSRELLSHFPKARAAGQLVLDLGCGTSLHRGVCERAGFTYVGLDYSNPGAPMLGDAHALPFRDQSFDFVLSIAVLEHLQFPEVMLREVFRVLKPGGRFIGSASFLEPFHEVSFQHHSHMGLLSVLQQAGFKVSHVPPGWDGATAITQMGLLAGAPAWVVKCSVAPLRALHRLWWLVLSRLRPGWDETTRRLKTAGAFSFIAARTLGDD
;
A
#
# COMPACT_ATOMS: atom_id res chain seq x y z
N MET A 1 -12.11 -37.52 -9.21
CA MET A 1 -12.92 -36.30 -9.38
C MET A 1 -11.96 -35.26 -9.95
N ASP A 2 -12.13 -34.93 -11.21
CA ASP A 2 -11.30 -33.91 -11.84
C ASP A 2 -11.57 -32.57 -11.13
N ALA A 3 -10.48 -31.93 -10.66
CA ALA A 3 -10.60 -30.64 -10.02
C ALA A 3 -11.16 -29.64 -11.05
N ALA A 4 -12.24 -28.93 -10.69
CA ALA A 4 -12.77 -27.88 -11.55
C ALA A 4 -11.66 -26.87 -11.84
N ALA A 5 -11.51 -26.47 -13.09
CA ALA A 5 -10.49 -25.51 -13.52
C ALA A 5 -11.15 -24.33 -14.23
N ALA A 6 -10.65 -23.12 -13.96
CA ALA A 6 -10.94 -21.95 -14.77
C ALA A 6 -9.91 -21.89 -15.91
N VAL A 7 -10.35 -21.55 -17.10
CA VAL A 7 -9.48 -21.40 -18.27
C VAL A 7 -9.46 -19.93 -18.68
N CYS A 8 -8.26 -19.41 -18.91
CA CYS A 8 -8.11 -18.05 -19.40
C CYS A 8 -8.49 -17.98 -20.88
N ASP A 9 -9.48 -17.19 -21.23
CA ASP A 9 -9.95 -17.01 -22.61
C ASP A 9 -8.90 -16.40 -23.54
N SER A 10 -7.91 -15.69 -22.97
CA SER A 10 -6.88 -14.99 -23.74
C SER A 10 -5.68 -15.87 -24.10
N CYS A 11 -5.24 -16.74 -23.17
CA CYS A 11 -4.02 -17.52 -23.37
C CYS A 11 -4.18 -19.03 -23.18
N GLY A 12 -5.40 -19.50 -22.85
CA GLY A 12 -5.71 -20.92 -22.63
C GLY A 12 -5.13 -21.51 -21.33
N ALA A 13 -4.47 -20.71 -20.49
CA ALA A 13 -3.93 -21.20 -19.22
C ALA A 13 -5.04 -21.70 -18.30
N SER A 14 -4.83 -22.86 -17.67
CA SER A 14 -5.79 -23.45 -16.73
C SER A 14 -5.35 -23.20 -15.31
N PHE A 15 -6.31 -22.77 -14.47
CA PHE A 15 -6.11 -22.50 -13.05
C PHE A 15 -7.04 -23.38 -12.23
N LEU A 16 -6.54 -24.01 -11.19
CA LEU A 16 -7.33 -24.91 -10.37
C LEU A 16 -8.09 -24.15 -9.28
N TYR A 17 -9.24 -24.70 -8.92
CA TYR A 17 -9.87 -24.34 -7.66
C TYR A 17 -9.28 -25.18 -6.52
N GLU A 18 -8.94 -24.52 -5.42
CA GLU A 18 -8.60 -25.21 -4.18
C GLU A 18 -9.84 -25.90 -3.56
N PRO A 19 -9.64 -26.86 -2.65
CA PRO A 19 -10.72 -27.36 -1.83
C PRO A 19 -11.45 -26.20 -1.14
N GLY A 20 -12.75 -26.07 -1.37
CA GLY A 20 -13.55 -24.93 -0.89
C GLY A 20 -13.91 -23.91 -1.98
N GLY A 21 -13.50 -24.12 -3.24
CA GLY A 21 -13.94 -23.32 -4.40
C GLY A 21 -13.17 -22.03 -4.63
N ARG A 22 -12.05 -21.83 -3.92
CA ARG A 22 -11.19 -20.67 -4.12
C ARG A 22 -10.30 -20.86 -5.34
N LEU A 23 -10.21 -19.84 -6.18
CA LEU A 23 -9.39 -19.87 -7.39
C LEU A 23 -7.91 -19.60 -7.06
N ASP A 24 -7.01 -20.50 -7.46
CA ASP A 24 -5.56 -20.36 -7.35
C ASP A 24 -4.96 -19.93 -8.68
N LEU A 25 -4.57 -18.67 -8.76
CA LEU A 25 -3.98 -18.01 -9.93
C LEU A 25 -2.46 -17.85 -9.82
N ARG A 26 -1.82 -18.46 -8.81
CA ARG A 26 -0.36 -18.38 -8.64
C ARG A 26 0.36 -19.06 -9.81
N LEU A 27 1.54 -18.55 -10.12
CA LEU A 27 2.39 -19.15 -11.14
C LEU A 27 2.77 -20.58 -10.74
N ARG A 28 2.55 -21.54 -11.63
CA ARG A 28 2.95 -22.95 -11.44
C ARG A 28 4.36 -23.22 -11.88
N GLN A 29 4.90 -22.37 -12.74
CA GLN A 29 6.25 -22.45 -13.25
C GLN A 29 6.91 -21.08 -13.15
N PRO A 30 8.22 -21.02 -12.89
CA PRO A 30 8.95 -19.77 -12.87
C PRO A 30 8.77 -19.02 -14.19
N LYS A 31 8.54 -17.71 -14.11
CA LYS A 31 8.44 -16.81 -15.25
C LYS A 31 9.64 -15.86 -15.23
N ALA A 32 10.39 -15.81 -16.32
CA ALA A 32 11.42 -14.79 -16.49
C ALA A 32 10.76 -13.43 -16.73
N VAL A 33 11.22 -12.42 -16.00
CA VAL A 33 10.78 -11.03 -16.14
C VAL A 33 12.01 -10.17 -16.34
N SER A 34 12.00 -9.31 -17.37
CA SER A 34 13.04 -8.30 -17.58
C SER A 34 12.51 -6.93 -17.15
N ILE A 35 13.32 -6.20 -16.40
CA ILE A 35 13.02 -4.82 -16.03
C ILE A 35 14.16 -3.94 -16.53
N ASP A 36 13.82 -2.96 -17.35
CA ASP A 36 14.78 -1.97 -17.82
C ASP A 36 14.90 -0.85 -16.80
N PHE A 37 16.08 -0.70 -16.22
CA PHE A 37 16.42 0.44 -15.38
C PHE A 37 17.12 1.51 -16.23
N ARG A 38 16.66 2.74 -16.13
CA ARG A 38 17.32 3.89 -16.76
C ARG A 38 18.29 4.53 -15.76
N ILE A 39 19.57 4.31 -15.95
CA ILE A 39 20.64 4.96 -15.18
C ILE A 39 20.92 6.32 -15.81
N GLY A 40 21.14 7.34 -15.00
CA GLY A 40 21.44 8.70 -15.49
C GLY A 40 20.20 9.56 -15.82
N ALA A 41 19.00 9.07 -15.57
CA ALA A 41 17.77 9.86 -15.68
C ALA A 41 17.56 10.90 -14.57
N GLY A 42 18.54 11.03 -13.66
CA GLY A 42 18.47 11.88 -12.48
C GLY A 42 17.90 11.16 -11.26
N LEU A 43 17.88 11.88 -10.14
CA LEU A 43 17.21 11.42 -8.92
C LEU A 43 15.70 11.64 -9.04
N PRO A 44 14.89 10.87 -8.28
CA PRO A 44 13.46 11.14 -8.15
C PRO A 44 13.26 12.61 -7.76
N ASP A 45 12.37 13.30 -8.46
CA ASP A 45 12.05 14.69 -8.12
C ASP A 45 11.07 14.74 -6.94
N PRO A 46 11.50 15.19 -5.75
CA PRO A 46 10.63 15.31 -4.61
C PRO A 46 9.82 16.60 -4.58
N SER A 47 10.09 17.56 -5.47
CA SER A 47 9.51 18.91 -5.41
C SER A 47 7.98 18.95 -5.57
N PRO A 48 7.33 18.11 -6.39
CA PRO A 48 5.88 18.12 -6.50
C PRO A 48 5.18 17.30 -5.40
N ILE A 49 5.93 16.66 -4.50
CA ILE A 49 5.37 15.70 -3.53
C ILE A 49 4.92 16.41 -2.27
N ASP A 50 3.71 16.10 -1.82
CA ASP A 50 3.25 16.50 -0.49
C ASP A 50 3.72 15.47 0.56
N TRP A 51 4.66 15.89 1.39
CA TRP A 51 5.24 15.09 2.48
C TRP A 51 4.52 15.29 3.80
N ARG A 52 3.56 16.22 3.85
CA ARG A 52 2.85 16.53 5.10
C ARG A 52 2.06 15.32 5.57
N PRO A 53 1.94 15.15 6.89
CA PRO A 53 1.01 14.17 7.43
C PRO A 53 -0.37 14.38 6.84
N LEU A 54 -1.03 13.29 6.47
CA LEU A 54 -2.41 13.39 6.00
C LEU A 54 -3.27 14.03 7.09
N SER A 55 -4.10 14.95 6.70
CA SER A 55 -5.20 15.50 7.50
C SER A 55 -6.52 15.05 6.89
N ARG A 56 -7.59 15.13 7.65
CA ARG A 56 -8.91 14.90 7.08
C ARG A 56 -9.12 15.89 5.94
N ASN A 57 -9.31 15.37 4.76
CA ASN A 57 -9.58 16.18 3.60
C ASN A 57 -11.04 16.63 3.64
N GLU A 58 -11.29 17.92 3.76
CA GLU A 58 -12.64 18.50 3.71
C GLU A 58 -13.39 18.16 2.40
N ARG A 59 -12.64 17.76 1.37
CA ARG A 59 -13.14 17.32 0.06
C ARG A 59 -13.15 15.83 -0.13
N ALA A 60 -13.21 15.04 0.95
CA ALA A 60 -13.31 13.58 0.83
C ALA A 60 -14.48 13.19 -0.10
N GLU A 61 -14.18 12.36 -1.08
CA GLU A 61 -15.19 11.90 -2.06
C GLU A 61 -16.18 10.91 -1.42
N VAL A 62 -15.77 10.24 -0.35
CA VAL A 62 -16.56 9.20 0.35
C VAL A 62 -16.68 9.54 1.82
N ASP A 63 -17.90 9.42 2.34
CA ASP A 63 -18.15 9.54 3.77
C ASP A 63 -17.99 8.17 4.45
N PHE A 64 -16.95 8.06 5.27
CA PHE A 64 -16.66 6.91 6.13
C PHE A 64 -17.03 7.15 7.60
N SER A 65 -17.84 8.17 7.90
CA SER A 65 -18.34 8.40 9.27
C SER A 65 -19.17 7.20 9.71
N GLY A 66 -18.90 6.72 10.92
CA GLY A 66 -19.59 5.53 11.45
C GLY A 66 -18.98 4.19 11.04
N GLU A 67 -18.07 4.14 10.05
CA GLU A 67 -17.40 2.90 9.69
C GLU A 67 -16.28 2.52 10.65
N SER A 68 -16.15 1.24 10.93
CA SER A 68 -14.97 0.68 11.59
C SER A 68 -13.78 0.77 10.64
N ILE A 69 -12.66 1.30 11.13
CA ILE A 69 -11.45 1.43 10.31
C ILE A 69 -10.66 0.14 10.42
N PRO A 70 -10.41 -0.55 9.30
CA PRO A 70 -9.57 -1.73 9.27
C PRO A 70 -8.14 -1.42 9.75
N ASN A 71 -7.45 -2.44 10.24
CA ASN A 71 -6.04 -2.34 10.60
C ASN A 71 -5.21 -1.82 9.40
N HIS A 72 -4.15 -1.09 9.72
CA HIS A 72 -3.23 -0.46 8.76
C HIS A 72 -3.82 0.67 7.90
N LEU A 73 -5.13 0.96 8.01
CA LEU A 73 -5.72 2.16 7.45
C LEU A 73 -5.88 3.25 8.52
N SER A 74 -5.96 4.49 8.09
CA SER A 74 -6.31 5.65 8.93
C SER A 74 -7.48 6.41 8.32
N ARG A 75 -8.19 7.21 9.14
CA ARG A 75 -9.27 8.08 8.63
C ARG A 75 -8.74 9.10 7.64
N GLU A 76 -7.52 9.55 7.86
CA GLU A 76 -6.82 10.49 7.00
C GLU A 76 -6.53 9.85 5.62
N LEU A 77 -6.08 8.59 5.58
CA LEU A 77 -5.85 7.89 4.31
C LEU A 77 -7.17 7.60 3.58
N LEU A 78 -8.21 7.20 4.31
CA LEU A 78 -9.54 6.98 3.74
C LEU A 78 -10.13 8.25 3.12
N SER A 79 -9.80 9.45 3.62
CA SER A 79 -10.27 10.70 3.02
C SER A 79 -9.75 10.94 1.59
N HIS A 80 -8.74 10.19 1.18
CA HIS A 80 -8.19 10.24 -0.17
C HIS A 80 -8.67 9.10 -1.08
N PHE A 81 -9.53 8.20 -0.57
CA PHE A 81 -10.10 7.14 -1.40
C PHE A 81 -10.95 7.75 -2.52
N PRO A 82 -10.79 7.26 -3.74
CA PRO A 82 -11.67 7.66 -4.83
C PRO A 82 -13.08 7.09 -4.61
N LYS A 83 -14.08 7.80 -5.10
CA LYS A 83 -15.45 7.28 -5.20
C LYS A 83 -15.67 6.67 -6.58
N ALA A 84 -16.27 5.50 -6.64
CA ALA A 84 -16.71 4.93 -7.91
C ALA A 84 -17.76 5.85 -8.55
N ARG A 85 -17.59 6.15 -9.84
CA ARG A 85 -18.45 7.08 -10.60
C ARG A 85 -19.51 6.36 -11.42
N ALA A 86 -19.36 5.04 -11.59
CA ALA A 86 -20.29 4.18 -12.30
C ALA A 86 -20.35 2.80 -11.65
N ALA A 87 -21.47 2.10 -11.81
CA ALA A 87 -21.60 0.72 -11.39
C ALA A 87 -20.58 -0.16 -12.14
N GLY A 88 -20.04 -1.17 -11.47
CA GLY A 88 -19.09 -2.12 -12.06
C GLY A 88 -17.64 -1.62 -12.13
N GLN A 89 -17.31 -0.43 -11.62
CA GLN A 89 -15.92 -0.04 -11.43
C GLN A 89 -15.26 -0.95 -10.40
N LEU A 90 -14.02 -1.39 -10.71
CA LEU A 90 -13.31 -2.40 -9.95
C LEU A 90 -12.23 -1.80 -9.07
N VAL A 91 -12.11 -2.31 -7.83
CA VAL A 91 -10.91 -2.13 -7.01
C VAL A 91 -10.19 -3.46 -6.84
N LEU A 92 -8.87 -3.44 -7.01
CA LEU A 92 -7.98 -4.53 -6.60
C LEU A 92 -7.41 -4.23 -5.23
N ASP A 93 -7.71 -5.07 -4.24
CA ASP A 93 -7.04 -5.10 -2.94
C ASP A 93 -5.93 -6.15 -3.03
N LEU A 94 -4.71 -5.69 -3.25
CA LEU A 94 -3.54 -6.52 -3.47
C LEU A 94 -2.80 -6.77 -2.16
N GLY A 95 -2.63 -8.04 -1.78
CA GLY A 95 -2.24 -8.45 -0.44
C GLY A 95 -3.39 -8.29 0.55
N CYS A 96 -4.60 -8.70 0.13
CA CYS A 96 -5.84 -8.42 0.85
C CYS A 96 -6.00 -9.15 2.19
N GLY A 97 -5.11 -10.09 2.52
CA GLY A 97 -5.22 -10.92 3.70
C GLY A 97 -6.59 -11.61 3.78
N THR A 98 -7.30 -11.38 4.86
CA THR A 98 -8.67 -11.90 5.06
C THR A 98 -9.75 -10.98 4.48
N SER A 99 -9.42 -10.14 3.51
CA SER A 99 -10.32 -9.12 2.91
C SER A 99 -10.77 -8.04 3.90
N LEU A 100 -9.88 -7.61 4.77
CA LEU A 100 -10.17 -6.61 5.81
C LEU A 100 -10.66 -5.26 5.23
N HIS A 101 -10.21 -4.92 4.04
CA HIS A 101 -10.51 -3.65 3.39
C HIS A 101 -11.77 -3.67 2.51
N ARG A 102 -12.42 -4.85 2.36
CA ARG A 102 -13.59 -5.01 1.49
C ARG A 102 -14.68 -3.98 1.80
N GLY A 103 -15.07 -3.84 3.08
CA GLY A 103 -16.16 -2.95 3.48
C GLY A 103 -15.92 -1.50 3.08
N VAL A 104 -14.72 -0.97 3.27
CA VAL A 104 -14.38 0.42 2.88
C VAL A 104 -14.32 0.58 1.35
N CYS A 105 -13.88 -0.43 0.62
CA CYS A 105 -13.86 -0.41 -0.85
C CYS A 105 -15.28 -0.43 -1.43
N GLU A 106 -16.14 -1.30 -0.92
CA GLU A 106 -17.55 -1.38 -1.31
C GLU A 106 -18.33 -0.11 -0.89
N ARG A 107 -18.02 0.48 0.28
CA ARG A 107 -18.55 1.77 0.69
C ARG A 107 -18.18 2.88 -0.27
N ALA A 108 -16.98 2.83 -0.85
CA ALA A 108 -16.55 3.75 -1.90
C ALA A 108 -17.25 3.50 -3.27
N GLY A 109 -18.08 2.46 -3.37
CA GLY A 109 -18.89 2.13 -4.55
C GLY A 109 -18.22 1.19 -5.54
N PHE A 110 -17.05 0.63 -5.22
CA PHE A 110 -16.34 -0.29 -6.10
C PHE A 110 -16.81 -1.73 -5.93
N THR A 111 -16.79 -2.49 -7.02
CA THR A 111 -16.82 -3.94 -6.96
C THR A 111 -15.45 -4.44 -6.50
N TYR A 112 -15.43 -5.17 -5.41
CA TYR A 112 -14.21 -5.60 -4.74
C TYR A 112 -13.60 -6.85 -5.37
N VAL A 113 -12.29 -6.81 -5.64
CA VAL A 113 -11.46 -7.94 -6.07
C VAL A 113 -10.30 -8.03 -5.11
N GLY A 114 -10.22 -9.09 -4.30
CA GLY A 114 -9.14 -9.33 -3.34
C GLY A 114 -8.20 -10.43 -3.83
N LEU A 115 -6.90 -10.17 -3.82
CA LEU A 115 -5.84 -11.11 -4.17
C LEU A 115 -4.79 -11.17 -3.07
N ASP A 116 -4.39 -12.38 -2.69
CA ASP A 116 -3.29 -12.60 -1.74
C ASP A 116 -2.43 -13.78 -2.19
N TYR A 117 -1.18 -13.85 -1.76
CA TYR A 117 -0.29 -14.94 -2.14
C TYR A 117 -0.62 -16.26 -1.42
N SER A 118 -0.96 -16.20 -0.13
CA SER A 118 -1.06 -17.40 0.71
C SER A 118 -2.14 -17.37 1.78
N ASN A 119 -2.77 -16.21 2.02
CA ASN A 119 -3.73 -16.09 3.11
C ASN A 119 -4.96 -16.96 2.88
N PRO A 120 -5.33 -17.86 3.83
CA PRO A 120 -6.47 -18.76 3.66
C PRO A 120 -7.82 -18.03 3.58
N GLY A 121 -7.92 -16.81 4.08
CA GLY A 121 -9.14 -15.98 4.03
C GLY A 121 -9.27 -15.14 2.76
N ALA A 122 -8.30 -15.17 1.85
CA ALA A 122 -8.36 -14.42 0.61
C ALA A 122 -9.37 -15.03 -0.37
N PRO A 123 -10.10 -14.21 -1.13
CA PRO A 123 -11.05 -14.69 -2.17
C PRO A 123 -10.34 -15.41 -3.30
N MET A 124 -9.13 -14.95 -3.67
CA MET A 124 -8.31 -15.56 -4.72
C MET A 124 -6.85 -15.58 -4.27
N LEU A 125 -6.12 -16.61 -4.69
CA LEU A 125 -4.68 -16.66 -4.57
C LEU A 125 -4.01 -16.21 -5.86
N GLY A 126 -2.92 -15.45 -5.74
CA GLY A 126 -2.15 -14.98 -6.87
C GLY A 126 -0.82 -14.38 -6.45
N ASP A 127 0.09 -14.27 -7.43
CA ASP A 127 1.39 -13.66 -7.21
C ASP A 127 1.36 -12.19 -7.68
N ALA A 128 1.72 -11.29 -6.78
CA ALA A 128 1.80 -9.85 -7.08
C ALA A 128 2.82 -9.51 -8.18
N HIS A 129 3.82 -10.37 -8.39
CA HIS A 129 4.80 -10.21 -9.46
C HIS A 129 4.27 -10.62 -10.84
N ALA A 130 3.09 -11.24 -10.92
CA ALA A 130 2.48 -11.70 -12.17
C ALA A 130 0.96 -11.68 -12.04
N LEU A 131 0.37 -10.50 -12.05
CA LEU A 131 -1.06 -10.33 -11.84
C LEU A 131 -1.87 -10.97 -12.98
N PRO A 132 -2.80 -11.89 -12.67
CA PRO A 132 -3.55 -12.66 -13.66
C PRO A 132 -4.73 -11.87 -14.23
N PHE A 133 -4.55 -10.58 -14.44
CA PHE A 133 -5.56 -9.66 -14.93
C PHE A 133 -5.11 -9.01 -16.24
N ARG A 134 -6.07 -8.66 -17.08
CA ARG A 134 -5.83 -7.91 -18.31
C ARG A 134 -5.33 -6.50 -17.98
N ASP A 135 -4.65 -5.89 -18.95
CA ASP A 135 -4.26 -4.49 -18.86
C ASP A 135 -5.49 -3.60 -18.62
N GLN A 136 -5.31 -2.52 -17.87
CA GLN A 136 -6.32 -1.50 -17.67
C GLN A 136 -7.68 -2.06 -17.18
N SER A 137 -7.65 -3.04 -16.26
CA SER A 137 -8.85 -3.68 -15.71
C SER A 137 -9.44 -2.95 -14.51
N PHE A 138 -8.59 -2.28 -13.72
CA PHE A 138 -8.99 -1.71 -12.44
C PHE A 138 -9.04 -0.18 -12.46
N ASP A 139 -10.04 0.38 -11.81
CA ASP A 139 -10.21 1.82 -11.63
C ASP A 139 -9.44 2.33 -10.39
N PHE A 140 -9.24 1.44 -9.42
CA PHE A 140 -8.53 1.71 -8.19
C PHE A 140 -7.73 0.48 -7.77
N VAL A 141 -6.51 0.68 -7.24
CA VAL A 141 -5.73 -0.37 -6.58
C VAL A 141 -5.38 0.08 -5.18
N LEU A 142 -5.59 -0.81 -4.22
CA LEU A 142 -5.20 -0.68 -2.82
C LEU A 142 -4.13 -1.73 -2.51
N SER A 143 -3.04 -1.34 -1.84
CA SER A 143 -2.01 -2.29 -1.38
C SER A 143 -1.39 -1.78 -0.08
N ILE A 144 -1.79 -2.37 1.03
CA ILE A 144 -1.47 -1.91 2.37
C ILE A 144 -0.53 -2.90 3.06
N ALA A 145 0.67 -2.45 3.41
CA ALA A 145 1.70 -3.27 4.07
C ALA A 145 2.01 -4.55 3.28
N VAL A 146 2.40 -4.40 2.01
CA VAL A 146 2.68 -5.51 1.09
C VAL A 146 4.06 -5.41 0.45
N LEU A 147 4.51 -4.19 0.10
CA LEU A 147 5.77 -4.01 -0.62
C LEU A 147 6.97 -4.62 0.11
N GLU A 148 6.99 -4.58 1.43
CA GLU A 148 8.03 -5.16 2.27
C GLU A 148 8.12 -6.68 2.15
N HIS A 149 7.02 -7.34 1.85
CA HIS A 149 6.93 -8.79 1.68
C HIS A 149 7.27 -9.29 0.27
N LEU A 150 7.59 -8.38 -0.63
CA LEU A 150 7.93 -8.72 -2.01
C LEU A 150 9.43 -8.77 -2.20
N GLN A 151 9.90 -9.82 -2.85
CA GLN A 151 11.31 -9.94 -3.23
C GLN A 151 11.68 -8.90 -4.30
N PHE A 152 10.76 -8.60 -5.21
CA PHE A 152 10.94 -7.69 -6.34
C PHE A 152 9.75 -6.70 -6.44
N PRO A 153 9.64 -5.72 -5.54
CA PRO A 153 8.52 -4.77 -5.55
C PRO A 153 8.43 -3.96 -6.85
N GLU A 154 9.54 -3.75 -7.56
CA GLU A 154 9.54 -3.09 -8.86
C GLU A 154 8.74 -3.86 -9.91
N VAL A 155 8.76 -5.21 -9.85
CA VAL A 155 7.95 -6.07 -10.72
C VAL A 155 6.47 -5.89 -10.41
N MET A 156 6.11 -5.96 -9.12
CA MET A 156 4.73 -5.75 -8.68
C MET A 156 4.22 -4.38 -9.08
N LEU A 157 5.00 -3.32 -8.88
CA LEU A 157 4.57 -1.96 -9.21
C LEU A 157 4.32 -1.79 -10.72
N ARG A 158 5.10 -2.43 -11.58
CA ARG A 158 4.85 -2.46 -13.04
C ARG A 158 3.58 -3.24 -13.38
N GLU A 159 3.33 -4.36 -12.73
CA GLU A 159 2.09 -5.12 -12.89
C GLU A 159 0.87 -4.30 -12.43
N VAL A 160 0.97 -3.59 -11.29
CA VAL A 160 -0.08 -2.68 -10.83
C VAL A 160 -0.30 -1.56 -11.85
N PHE A 161 0.78 -0.96 -12.37
CA PHE A 161 0.66 0.06 -13.41
C PHE A 161 -0.03 -0.48 -14.67
N ARG A 162 0.31 -1.70 -15.10
CA ARG A 162 -0.29 -2.36 -16.26
C ARG A 162 -1.80 -2.58 -16.09
N VAL A 163 -2.21 -3.11 -14.94
CA VAL A 163 -3.63 -3.46 -14.70
C VAL A 163 -4.50 -2.26 -14.30
N LEU A 164 -3.90 -1.16 -13.86
CA LEU A 164 -4.62 0.07 -13.51
C LEU A 164 -4.99 0.84 -14.78
N LYS A 165 -6.21 1.32 -14.89
CA LYS A 165 -6.68 2.16 -16.00
C LYS A 165 -5.97 3.51 -16.00
N PRO A 166 -5.79 4.17 -17.15
CA PRO A 166 -5.41 5.58 -17.22
C PRO A 166 -6.36 6.43 -16.37
N GLY A 167 -5.81 7.32 -15.53
CA GLY A 167 -6.56 8.10 -14.55
C GLY A 167 -6.93 7.35 -13.27
N GLY A 168 -6.64 6.05 -13.18
CA GLY A 168 -6.86 5.24 -11.97
C GLY A 168 -5.93 5.65 -10.83
N ARG A 169 -6.38 5.44 -9.58
CA ARG A 169 -5.60 5.71 -8.37
C ARG A 169 -4.96 4.46 -7.82
N PHE A 170 -3.77 4.64 -7.25
CA PHE A 170 -3.06 3.63 -6.49
C PHE A 170 -2.71 4.19 -5.11
N ILE A 171 -3.27 3.59 -4.07
CA ILE A 171 -3.05 3.98 -2.67
C ILE A 171 -2.45 2.80 -1.93
N GLY A 172 -1.44 3.06 -1.11
CA GLY A 172 -0.82 2.01 -0.35
C GLY A 172 0.04 2.50 0.80
N SER A 173 0.71 1.55 1.42
CA SER A 173 1.72 1.80 2.45
C SER A 173 2.85 0.78 2.37
N ALA A 174 4.01 1.16 2.92
CA ALA A 174 5.19 0.32 3.03
C ALA A 174 5.90 0.55 4.38
N SER A 175 6.44 -0.51 4.94
CA SER A 175 7.22 -0.49 6.17
C SER A 175 8.57 0.20 5.98
N PHE A 176 9.05 0.89 7.03
CA PHE A 176 10.36 1.53 7.09
C PHE A 176 11.16 1.15 8.33
N LEU A 177 10.71 1.55 9.52
CA LEU A 177 11.38 1.26 10.79
C LEU A 177 10.60 0.21 11.60
N GLU A 178 10.32 -0.91 11.00
CA GLU A 178 9.72 -2.05 11.65
C GLU A 178 10.80 -3.08 11.94
N PRO A 179 11.03 -3.48 13.21
CA PRO A 179 11.96 -4.56 13.53
C PRO A 179 11.39 -5.85 12.97
N PHE A 180 12.08 -6.95 13.14
CA PHE A 180 11.70 -8.26 12.61
C PHE A 180 10.20 -8.37 12.25
N HIS A 181 9.91 -8.34 10.97
CA HIS A 181 8.56 -8.34 10.39
C HIS A 181 8.40 -9.60 9.54
N GLU A 182 8.28 -10.75 10.21
CA GLU A 182 8.11 -12.08 9.60
C GLU A 182 8.94 -12.28 8.31
N VAL A 183 8.27 -12.49 7.16
CA VAL A 183 8.90 -12.64 5.86
C VAL A 183 8.91 -11.28 5.17
N SER A 184 9.81 -10.38 5.58
CA SER A 184 10.05 -9.12 4.88
C SER A 184 11.40 -9.17 4.19
N PHE A 185 11.46 -8.67 2.96
CA PHE A 185 12.68 -8.64 2.13
C PHE A 185 13.34 -7.26 2.15
N GLN A 186 12.57 -6.20 2.23
CA GLN A 186 13.08 -4.83 2.20
C GLN A 186 12.13 -3.82 2.83
N HIS A 187 12.71 -2.80 3.44
CA HIS A 187 11.97 -1.68 4.00
C HIS A 187 12.29 -0.41 3.22
N HIS A 188 11.28 0.39 2.93
CA HIS A 188 11.44 1.56 2.07
C HIS A 188 11.50 2.84 2.87
N SER A 189 12.59 3.61 2.72
CA SER A 189 12.57 5.02 3.11
C SER A 189 11.60 5.80 2.23
N HIS A 190 11.22 7.02 2.64
CA HIS A 190 10.35 7.87 1.84
C HIS A 190 10.88 8.12 0.40
N MET A 191 12.20 8.33 0.24
CA MET A 191 12.82 8.50 -1.07
C MET A 191 12.91 7.20 -1.86
N GLY A 192 13.17 6.07 -1.17
CA GLY A 192 13.16 4.75 -1.81
C GLY A 192 11.77 4.41 -2.35
N LEU A 193 10.72 4.65 -1.56
CA LEU A 193 9.34 4.45 -1.98
C LEU A 193 8.96 5.34 -3.16
N LEU A 194 9.30 6.64 -3.11
CA LEU A 194 9.09 7.57 -4.23
C LEU A 194 9.79 7.08 -5.50
N SER A 195 11.05 6.65 -5.36
CA SER A 195 11.86 6.18 -6.50
C SER A 195 11.22 4.99 -7.22
N VAL A 196 10.84 3.96 -6.48
CA VAL A 196 10.27 2.75 -7.10
C VAL A 196 8.89 3.01 -7.73
N LEU A 197 8.08 3.89 -7.14
CA LEU A 197 6.79 4.30 -7.70
C LEU A 197 6.97 5.09 -9.00
N GLN A 198 7.88 6.08 -9.02
CA GLN A 198 8.13 6.89 -10.23
C GLN A 198 8.78 6.06 -11.35
N GLN A 199 9.68 5.13 -11.01
CA GLN A 199 10.28 4.21 -11.98
C GLN A 199 9.26 3.26 -12.62
N ALA A 200 8.19 2.93 -11.90
CA ALA A 200 7.09 2.15 -12.44
C ALA A 200 6.12 2.98 -13.31
N GLY A 201 6.30 4.30 -13.40
CA GLY A 201 5.49 5.22 -14.21
C GLY A 201 4.42 5.99 -13.45
N PHE A 202 4.29 5.80 -12.13
CA PHE A 202 3.27 6.49 -11.36
C PHE A 202 3.56 7.98 -11.17
N LYS A 203 2.53 8.80 -11.32
CA LYS A 203 2.52 10.17 -10.80
C LYS A 203 2.17 10.13 -9.32
N VAL A 204 3.16 10.35 -8.48
CA VAL A 204 2.99 10.37 -7.02
C VAL A 204 2.60 11.78 -6.60
N SER A 205 1.56 11.92 -5.78
CA SER A 205 1.12 13.21 -5.22
C SER A 205 1.48 13.37 -3.75
N HIS A 206 1.44 12.29 -2.96
CA HIS A 206 1.69 12.32 -1.52
C HIS A 206 2.52 11.11 -1.10
N VAL A 207 3.48 11.33 -0.20
CA VAL A 207 4.19 10.27 0.54
C VAL A 207 4.23 10.68 2.02
N PRO A 208 3.07 10.65 2.70
CA PRO A 208 2.99 11.06 4.09
C PRO A 208 3.59 10.01 5.02
N PRO A 209 4.14 10.45 6.18
CA PRO A 209 4.52 9.53 7.25
C PRO A 209 3.27 8.81 7.76
N GLY A 210 3.33 7.51 7.79
CA GLY A 210 2.30 6.63 8.32
C GLY A 210 2.48 6.35 9.80
N TRP A 211 2.73 5.09 10.15
CA TRP A 211 2.87 4.65 11.53
C TRP A 211 4.09 5.26 12.22
N ASP A 212 3.97 5.53 13.52
CA ASP A 212 5.06 6.09 14.33
C ASP A 212 6.12 5.02 14.65
N GLY A 213 7.38 5.30 14.33
CA GLY A 213 8.48 4.34 14.47
C GLY A 213 8.74 3.91 15.92
N ALA A 214 8.59 4.81 16.91
CA ALA A 214 8.74 4.43 18.30
C ALA A 214 7.68 3.40 18.72
N THR A 215 6.47 3.54 18.23
CA THR A 215 5.40 2.55 18.45
C THR A 215 5.70 1.26 17.70
N ALA A 216 6.14 1.32 16.45
CA ALA A 216 6.47 0.15 15.66
C ALA A 216 7.57 -0.68 16.34
N ILE A 217 8.69 -0.05 16.70
CA ILE A 217 9.81 -0.70 17.39
C ILE A 217 9.38 -1.29 18.73
N THR A 218 8.52 -0.58 19.47
CA THR A 218 8.07 -1.07 20.78
C THR A 218 7.10 -2.23 20.63
N GLN A 219 6.11 -2.12 19.75
CA GLN A 219 5.06 -3.12 19.59
C GLN A 219 5.56 -4.41 18.94
N MET A 220 6.45 -4.30 17.96
CA MET A 220 6.93 -5.45 17.19
C MET A 220 8.25 -6.02 17.76
N GLY A 221 9.01 -5.22 18.48
CA GLY A 221 10.31 -5.61 19.04
C GLY A 221 10.31 -5.70 20.56
N LEU A 222 10.42 -4.55 21.24
CA LEU A 222 10.70 -4.51 22.67
C LEU A 222 9.59 -5.10 23.55
N LEU A 223 8.34 -4.93 23.17
CA LEU A 223 7.15 -5.43 23.87
C LEU A 223 6.28 -6.26 22.94
N ALA A 224 6.89 -7.12 22.12
CA ALA A 224 6.17 -7.99 21.20
C ALA A 224 5.14 -8.85 21.96
N GLY A 225 3.89 -8.87 21.46
CA GLY A 225 2.78 -9.58 22.09
C GLY A 225 2.12 -8.85 23.26
N ALA A 226 2.63 -7.69 23.69
CA ALA A 226 1.98 -6.91 24.73
C ALA A 226 0.68 -6.26 24.23
N PRO A 227 -0.33 -6.08 25.11
CA PRO A 227 -1.53 -5.33 24.75
C PRO A 227 -1.21 -3.90 24.28
N ALA A 228 -1.96 -3.40 23.29
CA ALA A 228 -1.71 -2.09 22.68
C ALA A 228 -1.69 -0.92 23.69
N TRP A 229 -2.43 -1.01 24.79
CA TRP A 229 -2.42 0.02 25.84
C TRP A 229 -1.07 0.08 26.57
N VAL A 230 -0.43 -1.09 26.83
CA VAL A 230 0.91 -1.16 27.44
C VAL A 230 1.92 -0.47 26.54
N VAL A 231 1.92 -0.80 25.26
CA VAL A 231 2.79 -0.17 24.26
C VAL A 231 2.58 1.34 24.23
N LYS A 232 1.33 1.81 24.17
CA LYS A 232 0.99 3.24 24.17
C LYS A 232 1.51 3.96 25.42
N CYS A 233 1.33 3.37 26.60
CA CYS A 233 1.82 3.92 27.87
C CYS A 233 3.34 4.00 27.91
N SER A 234 4.03 2.97 27.41
CA SER A 234 5.50 2.90 27.40
C SER A 234 6.11 3.94 26.45
N VAL A 235 5.49 4.21 25.31
CA VAL A 235 5.99 5.17 24.31
C VAL A 235 5.59 6.61 24.64
N ALA A 236 4.54 6.83 25.41
CA ALA A 236 4.00 8.17 25.68
C ALA A 236 5.02 9.15 26.28
N PRO A 237 5.85 8.79 27.31
CA PRO A 237 6.85 9.69 27.85
C PRO A 237 7.91 10.11 26.83
N LEU A 238 8.40 9.16 26.03
CA LEU A 238 9.37 9.43 24.97
C LEU A 238 8.80 10.39 23.92
N ARG A 239 7.55 10.20 23.51
CA ARG A 239 6.85 11.10 22.59
C ARG A 239 6.67 12.50 23.15
N ALA A 240 6.33 12.61 24.43
CA ALA A 240 6.22 13.90 25.12
C ALA A 240 7.55 14.63 25.14
N LEU A 241 8.62 13.95 25.55
CA LEU A 241 9.99 14.50 25.56
C LEU A 241 10.41 14.92 24.15
N HIS A 242 10.19 14.07 23.15
CA HIS A 242 10.48 14.38 21.74
C HIS A 242 9.72 15.63 21.26
N ARG A 243 8.42 15.78 21.60
CA ARG A 243 7.66 16.96 21.24
C ARG A 243 8.19 18.23 21.89
N LEU A 244 8.52 18.18 23.18
CA LEU A 244 9.13 19.31 23.90
C LEU A 244 10.47 19.72 23.28
N TRP A 245 11.33 18.74 23.01
CA TRP A 245 12.59 18.97 22.34
C TRP A 245 12.39 19.59 20.95
N TRP A 246 11.42 19.11 20.19
CA TRP A 246 11.13 19.63 18.87
C TRP A 246 10.61 21.06 18.88
N LEU A 247 9.82 21.44 19.89
CA LEU A 247 9.38 22.83 20.08
C LEU A 247 10.56 23.80 20.26
N VAL A 248 11.62 23.36 20.90
CA VAL A 248 12.87 24.13 21.01
C VAL A 248 13.60 24.18 19.67
N LEU A 249 13.82 23.03 19.04
CA LEU A 249 14.55 22.94 17.77
C LEU A 249 13.89 23.70 16.63
N SER A 250 12.56 23.66 16.52
CA SER A 250 11.83 24.37 15.47
C SER A 250 11.96 25.89 15.54
N ARG A 251 12.26 26.44 16.74
CA ARG A 251 12.57 27.86 16.91
C ARG A 251 14.01 28.22 16.56
N LEU A 252 14.92 27.26 16.66
CA LEU A 252 16.35 27.46 16.43
C LEU A 252 16.78 27.13 14.98
N ARG A 253 15.99 26.30 14.27
CA ARG A 253 16.34 25.82 12.93
C ARG A 253 15.18 26.05 11.97
N PRO A 254 15.24 27.07 11.10
CA PRO A 254 14.24 27.26 10.04
C PRO A 254 14.08 26.00 9.18
N GLY A 255 12.85 25.65 8.82
CA GLY A 255 12.51 24.45 8.05
C GLY A 255 12.33 23.17 8.89
N TRP A 256 12.55 23.22 10.21
CA TRP A 256 12.26 22.10 11.11
C TRP A 256 10.83 22.20 11.66
N ASP A 257 9.88 21.94 10.77
CA ASP A 257 8.44 21.96 11.04
C ASP A 257 7.89 20.62 11.52
N GLU A 258 6.59 20.55 11.71
CA GLU A 258 5.89 19.32 12.12
C GLU A 258 6.01 18.19 11.08
N THR A 259 6.06 18.55 9.79
CA THR A 259 6.27 17.59 8.69
C THR A 259 7.61 16.91 8.84
N THR A 260 8.68 17.70 8.97
CA THR A 260 10.03 17.20 9.20
C THR A 260 10.10 16.33 10.45
N ARG A 261 9.44 16.73 11.53
CA ARG A 261 9.38 15.94 12.76
C ARG A 261 8.79 14.56 12.51
N ARG A 262 7.65 14.48 11.82
CA ARG A 262 6.96 13.23 11.57
C ARG A 262 7.70 12.34 10.58
N LEU A 263 8.31 12.91 9.55
CA LEU A 263 9.17 12.16 8.62
C LEU A 263 10.35 11.50 9.34
N LYS A 264 10.97 12.21 10.29
CA LYS A 264 12.12 11.69 11.10
C LYS A 264 11.71 10.59 12.08
N THR A 265 10.44 10.49 12.43
CA THR A 265 9.93 9.50 13.40
C THR A 265 9.00 8.47 12.75
N ALA A 266 8.88 8.47 11.43
CA ALA A 266 8.03 7.53 10.72
C ALA A 266 8.52 6.09 10.87
N GLY A 267 7.61 5.17 11.15
CA GLY A 267 7.84 3.72 11.11
C GLY A 267 7.43 3.11 9.78
N ALA A 268 6.53 3.78 9.07
CA ALA A 268 6.06 3.40 7.75
C ALA A 268 5.72 4.66 6.94
N PHE A 269 5.57 4.51 5.64
CA PHE A 269 5.07 5.56 4.76
C PHE A 269 3.85 5.07 4.01
N SER A 270 2.84 5.94 3.90
CA SER A 270 1.76 5.75 2.95
C SER A 270 2.09 6.47 1.64
N PHE A 271 1.37 6.17 0.57
CA PHE A 271 1.50 6.90 -0.68
C PHE A 271 0.15 7.02 -1.38
N ILE A 272 0.03 8.09 -2.16
CA ILE A 272 -1.10 8.36 -3.04
C ILE A 272 -0.53 8.65 -4.41
N ALA A 273 -0.84 7.78 -5.36
CA ALA A 273 -0.32 7.81 -6.71
C ALA A 273 -1.44 7.58 -7.73
N ALA A 274 -1.18 7.89 -8.98
CA ALA A 274 -2.11 7.67 -10.08
C ALA A 274 -1.35 7.29 -11.35
N ARG A 275 -1.99 6.53 -12.23
CA ARG A 275 -1.60 6.40 -13.63
C ARG A 275 -2.15 7.60 -14.39
N THR A 276 -1.29 8.36 -15.08
CA THR A 276 -1.73 9.56 -15.81
C THR A 276 -2.56 9.21 -17.05
N LEU A 277 -3.34 10.18 -17.53
CA LEU A 277 -4.04 10.06 -18.80
C LEU A 277 -3.02 10.36 -19.92
N GLY A 278 -2.63 9.36 -20.71
CA GLY A 278 -1.71 9.55 -21.84
C GLY A 278 -0.34 8.89 -21.72
N ASP A 279 -0.16 8.00 -20.75
CA ASP A 279 1.04 7.15 -20.62
C ASP A 279 0.84 5.80 -21.37
N ASP A 280 0.55 5.88 -22.67
CA ASP A 280 0.48 4.72 -23.60
C ASP A 280 1.78 4.57 -24.39
#